data_10457fba7762c389d8f4d725a8fdd26d
#
_entry.id   10457fba7762c389d8f4d725a8fdd26d
#
_cell.length_a   1.000
_cell.length_b   1.000
_cell.length_c   1.000
_cell.angle_alpha   90.00
_cell.angle_beta   90.00
_cell.angle_gamma   90.00
#
_symmetry.space_group_name_H-M   'P 1'
#
loop_
_entity.id
_entity.type
_entity.pdbx_description
1 polymer ?
#
loop_
_entity_poly.entity_id
_entity_poly.type
_entity_poly.pdbx_seq_one_letter_code
_entity_poly.pdbx_strand_id
1 'polypeptide(L)'
;PGQVQAGEPLVLTHDRPEVDAWEAIALQADPTYQLSVEDMLNRLGEFKPPVRPGNSLGLHKAAMWLHIPIVAREAQRTSWVVKLGYSSLRADLYLSEGGKVLQQARARQSDPAQLAGRTPAMAFDLQPGQQYDLLVRVQATGPLILPITVSEMPIHLRHALGEQILQGLLNGLAFCLLAYSLIQWVTQRDRMFGFYALVVLGSAGFSLQFFGIGPQYLWPNNPWMDLHSGPAAGLMALTGSFLFLGHTLAGDNPNGRYARTMRVGAGITAAV
;
A
#
# COMPACT_ATOMS: atom_id res chain seq x y z
N PRO A 1 23.41 0.35 17.78
CA PRO A 1 22.76 0.76 16.57
C PRO A 1 23.81 1.40 15.68
N GLY A 2 24.47 0.57 14.82
CA GLY A 2 25.43 1.03 13.86
C GLY A 2 24.68 1.78 12.74
N GLN A 3 25.14 2.96 12.39
CA GLN A 3 24.71 3.62 11.15
C GLN A 3 25.23 2.78 10.00
N VAL A 4 24.31 2.11 9.28
CA VAL A 4 24.64 1.46 8.01
C VAL A 4 24.96 2.56 7.02
N GLN A 5 26.18 2.55 6.49
CA GLN A 5 26.57 3.46 5.41
C GLN A 5 25.81 3.07 4.15
N ALA A 6 25.16 4.04 3.51
CA ALA A 6 24.52 3.83 2.22
C ALA A 6 25.52 3.22 1.23
N GLY A 7 25.20 2.04 0.71
CA GLY A 7 26.09 1.30 -0.20
C GLY A 7 26.63 -0.03 0.35
N GLU A 8 26.40 -0.37 1.64
CA GLU A 8 26.67 -1.72 2.10
C GLU A 8 25.56 -2.67 1.60
N PRO A 9 25.93 -3.83 1.02
CA PRO A 9 24.91 -4.76 0.53
C PRO A 9 24.08 -5.33 1.66
N LEU A 10 22.76 -5.44 1.42
CA LEU A 10 21.84 -6.12 2.28
C LEU A 10 22.19 -7.61 2.31
N VAL A 11 22.67 -8.08 3.44
CA VAL A 11 23.08 -9.47 3.61
C VAL A 11 21.86 -10.31 3.99
N LEU A 12 21.50 -11.26 3.12
CA LEU A 12 20.39 -12.18 3.35
C LEU A 12 20.91 -13.51 3.88
N THR A 13 20.35 -13.97 5.01
CA THR A 13 20.72 -15.22 5.68
C THR A 13 19.48 -15.88 6.27
N HIS A 14 19.48 -17.20 6.43
CA HIS A 14 18.38 -17.94 7.09
C HIS A 14 18.17 -17.54 8.56
N ASP A 15 19.21 -17.08 9.23
CA ASP A 15 19.10 -16.58 10.61
C ASP A 15 18.26 -15.28 10.69
N ARG A 16 18.17 -14.56 9.58
CA ARG A 16 17.35 -13.35 9.43
C ARG A 16 16.44 -13.50 8.20
N PRO A 17 15.37 -14.30 8.29
CA PRO A 17 14.53 -14.65 7.15
C PRO A 17 13.64 -13.52 6.66
N GLU A 18 13.65 -12.37 7.34
CA GLU A 18 13.01 -11.12 6.95
C GLU A 18 13.89 -9.94 7.36
N VAL A 19 14.13 -9.02 6.42
CA VAL A 19 14.99 -7.85 6.61
C VAL A 19 14.29 -6.61 6.04
N ASP A 20 14.41 -5.48 6.75
CA ASP A 20 13.98 -4.18 6.24
C ASP A 20 15.04 -3.67 5.24
N ALA A 21 14.62 -3.50 3.98
CA ALA A 21 15.51 -3.05 2.92
C ALA A 21 15.98 -1.59 3.08
N TRP A 22 15.30 -0.80 3.94
CA TRP A 22 15.68 0.57 4.22
C TRP A 22 17.06 0.72 4.88
N GLU A 23 17.59 -0.34 5.46
CA GLU A 23 18.95 -0.34 6.01
C GLU A 23 20.03 -0.14 4.93
N ALA A 24 19.76 -0.57 3.68
CA ALA A 24 20.72 -0.54 2.57
C ALA A 24 20.29 0.33 1.38
N ILE A 25 19.20 1.10 1.53
CA ILE A 25 18.59 1.81 0.40
C ILE A 25 19.35 3.07 0.01
N ALA A 26 19.48 3.29 -1.28
CA ALA A 26 19.92 4.56 -1.85
C ALA A 26 18.89 5.07 -2.87
N LEU A 27 18.76 6.38 -3.02
CA LEU A 27 17.70 7.05 -3.75
C LEU A 27 18.25 7.92 -4.86
N GLN A 28 17.57 7.93 -6.02
CA GLN A 28 17.80 8.86 -7.12
C GLN A 28 16.47 9.36 -7.68
N ALA A 29 16.33 10.68 -7.82
CA ALA A 29 15.15 11.27 -8.42
C ALA A 29 15.26 11.31 -9.94
N ASP A 30 14.16 11.01 -10.65
CA ASP A 30 13.99 11.22 -12.08
C ASP A 30 12.87 12.24 -12.34
N PRO A 31 13.19 13.55 -12.44
CA PRO A 31 12.22 14.59 -12.72
C PRO A 31 11.59 14.51 -14.11
N THR A 32 12.27 13.82 -15.03
CA THR A 32 11.83 13.70 -16.43
C THR A 32 10.83 12.58 -16.64
N TYR A 33 10.76 11.61 -15.72
CA TYR A 33 9.99 10.37 -15.84
C TYR A 33 10.42 9.47 -17.03
N GLN A 34 11.57 9.76 -17.65
CA GLN A 34 11.99 9.11 -18.89
C GLN A 34 13.18 8.16 -18.75
N LEU A 35 13.84 8.19 -17.59
CA LEU A 35 15.02 7.35 -17.38
C LEU A 35 14.61 5.88 -17.32
N SER A 36 15.35 5.06 -18.09
CA SER A 36 15.20 3.62 -18.11
C SER A 36 15.97 2.94 -17.00
N VAL A 37 15.73 1.63 -16.79
CA VAL A 37 16.50 0.85 -15.82
C VAL A 37 17.97 0.75 -16.23
N GLU A 38 18.27 0.68 -17.52
CA GLU A 38 19.62 0.65 -18.07
C GLU A 38 20.37 1.95 -17.78
N ASP A 39 19.69 3.11 -17.92
CA ASP A 39 20.26 4.41 -17.56
C ASP A 39 20.62 4.46 -16.07
N MET A 40 19.75 3.90 -15.20
CA MET A 40 19.98 3.88 -13.77
C MET A 40 21.07 2.91 -13.36
N LEU A 41 21.17 1.75 -14.02
CA LEU A 41 22.26 0.79 -13.80
C LEU A 41 23.64 1.40 -14.13
N ASN A 42 23.70 2.26 -15.14
CA ASN A 42 24.95 2.98 -15.48
C ASN A 42 25.29 4.12 -14.52
N ARG A 43 24.36 4.51 -13.64
CA ARG A 43 24.48 5.64 -12.70
C ARG A 43 24.34 5.22 -11.23
N LEU A 44 24.62 3.98 -10.89
CA LEU A 44 24.48 3.48 -9.49
C LEU A 44 25.29 4.32 -8.49
N GLY A 45 26.42 4.90 -8.91
CA GLY A 45 27.24 5.78 -8.07
C GLY A 45 26.61 7.15 -7.76
N GLU A 46 25.54 7.56 -8.44
CA GLU A 46 24.84 8.83 -8.22
C GLU A 46 23.73 8.71 -7.15
N PHE A 47 23.37 7.49 -6.77
CA PHE A 47 22.36 7.25 -5.75
C PHE A 47 22.85 7.71 -4.36
N LYS A 48 21.96 8.33 -3.60
CA LYS A 48 22.27 8.92 -2.30
C LYS A 48 21.44 8.28 -1.20
N PRO A 49 21.98 8.19 0.03
CA PRO A 49 21.21 7.71 1.16
C PRO A 49 19.97 8.58 1.40
N PRO A 50 18.88 8.03 1.94
CA PRO A 50 17.69 8.79 2.28
C PRO A 50 18.00 9.88 3.31
N VAL A 51 17.52 11.10 3.07
CA VAL A 51 17.74 12.24 3.98
C VAL A 51 16.92 12.11 5.26
N ARG A 52 15.79 11.37 5.21
CA ARG A 52 14.88 11.19 6.34
C ARG A 52 14.84 9.72 6.77
N PRO A 53 14.98 9.44 8.07
CA PRO A 53 14.75 8.10 8.59
C PRO A 53 13.27 7.71 8.50
N GLY A 54 12.99 6.41 8.53
CA GLY A 54 11.62 5.91 8.73
C GLY A 54 10.81 5.69 7.46
N ASN A 55 11.41 5.08 6.44
CA ASN A 55 10.68 4.60 5.25
C ASN A 55 9.96 5.71 4.44
N SER A 56 10.32 6.99 4.66
CA SER A 56 9.64 8.13 4.06
C SER A 56 10.43 8.71 2.90
N LEU A 57 9.85 8.67 1.71
CA LEU A 57 10.35 9.36 0.53
C LEU A 57 9.98 10.85 0.50
N GLY A 58 9.05 11.29 1.38
CA GLY A 58 8.55 12.66 1.38
C GLY A 58 7.60 12.94 0.21
N LEU A 59 7.45 14.23 -0.13
CA LEU A 59 6.62 14.69 -1.25
C LEU A 59 7.54 15.02 -2.43
N HIS A 60 7.50 14.22 -3.47
CA HIS A 60 8.26 14.45 -4.70
C HIS A 60 7.33 14.46 -5.91
N LYS A 61 7.57 15.45 -6.81
CA LYS A 61 6.93 15.52 -8.15
C LYS A 61 7.85 14.89 -9.20
N ALA A 62 8.45 13.74 -8.88
CA ALA A 62 9.40 13.04 -9.72
C ALA A 62 9.20 11.53 -9.56
N ALA A 63 9.58 10.74 -10.56
CA ALA A 63 9.77 9.33 -10.32
C ALA A 63 10.98 9.14 -9.39
N MET A 64 10.83 8.25 -8.40
CA MET A 64 11.92 7.92 -7.49
C MET A 64 12.45 6.54 -7.82
N TRP A 65 13.75 6.47 -8.01
CA TRP A 65 14.47 5.21 -8.15
C TRP A 65 15.14 4.87 -6.82
N LEU A 66 14.97 3.64 -6.41
CA LEU A 66 15.54 3.09 -5.20
C LEU A 66 16.51 1.98 -5.62
N HIS A 67 17.70 1.99 -5.08
CA HIS A 67 18.72 0.97 -5.30
C HIS A 67 19.01 0.26 -3.99
N ILE A 68 19.00 -1.06 -4.01
CA ILE A 68 19.26 -1.92 -2.87
C ILE A 68 20.23 -3.01 -3.34
N PRO A 69 21.52 -2.89 -3.02
CA PRO A 69 22.46 -3.96 -3.26
C PRO A 69 22.19 -5.14 -2.33
N ILE A 70 22.14 -6.35 -2.87
CA ILE A 70 21.79 -7.58 -2.14
C ILE A 70 22.87 -8.64 -2.34
N VAL A 71 23.19 -9.35 -1.27
CA VAL A 71 24.04 -10.54 -1.32
C VAL A 71 23.45 -11.65 -0.47
N ALA A 72 23.32 -12.86 -1.03
CA ALA A 72 22.94 -14.05 -0.27
C ALA A 72 24.20 -14.77 0.21
N ARG A 73 24.31 -15.01 1.52
CA ARG A 73 25.44 -15.75 2.11
C ARG A 73 25.15 -17.22 2.37
N GLU A 74 24.00 -17.70 1.93
CA GLU A 74 23.62 -19.11 2.12
C GLU A 74 24.43 -20.04 1.21
N ALA A 75 24.59 -21.29 1.65
CA ALA A 75 25.30 -22.31 0.88
C ALA A 75 24.48 -22.90 -0.27
N GLN A 76 23.18 -22.65 -0.30
CA GLN A 76 22.25 -23.14 -1.31
C GLN A 76 21.43 -22.00 -1.91
N ARG A 77 20.92 -22.23 -3.11
CA ARG A 77 19.99 -21.32 -3.78
C ARG A 77 18.71 -21.16 -2.97
N THR A 78 18.35 -19.94 -2.64
CA THR A 78 17.19 -19.62 -1.82
C THR A 78 16.27 -18.65 -2.56
N SER A 79 14.97 -18.91 -2.50
CA SER A 79 13.94 -18.01 -3.04
C SER A 79 13.59 -16.94 -2.03
N TRP A 80 13.78 -15.71 -2.42
CA TRP A 80 13.46 -14.51 -1.67
C TRP A 80 12.34 -13.73 -2.32
N VAL A 81 11.65 -12.93 -1.54
CA VAL A 81 10.57 -12.06 -2.00
C VAL A 81 10.83 -10.65 -1.53
N VAL A 82 10.87 -9.71 -2.47
CA VAL A 82 10.75 -8.29 -2.13
C VAL A 82 9.28 -7.90 -2.14
N LYS A 83 8.82 -7.25 -1.08
CA LYS A 83 7.45 -6.75 -0.89
C LYS A 83 7.48 -5.25 -0.66
N LEU A 84 6.65 -4.51 -1.39
CA LEU A 84 6.40 -3.10 -1.16
C LEU A 84 5.14 -2.95 -0.30
N GLY A 85 5.25 -2.28 0.84
CA GLY A 85 4.18 -2.19 1.83
C GLY A 85 2.99 -1.28 1.47
N TYR A 86 2.84 -0.89 0.19
CA TYR A 86 1.79 0.03 -0.24
C TYR A 86 1.04 -0.49 -1.46
N SER A 87 -0.26 -0.79 -1.30
CA SER A 87 -1.08 -1.46 -2.32
C SER A 87 -1.46 -0.56 -3.52
N SER A 88 -1.53 0.76 -3.32
CA SER A 88 -1.97 1.72 -4.37
C SER A 88 -0.84 2.26 -5.22
N LEU A 89 0.37 1.77 -5.05
CA LEU A 89 1.55 2.31 -5.68
C LEU A 89 1.75 1.79 -7.10
N ARG A 90 2.14 2.67 -8.01
CA ARG A 90 2.76 2.26 -9.28
C ARG A 90 4.25 2.08 -9.02
N ALA A 91 4.69 0.83 -9.00
CA ALA A 91 6.09 0.50 -8.83
C ALA A 91 6.51 -0.56 -9.84
N ASP A 92 7.67 -0.36 -10.43
CA ASP A 92 8.34 -1.36 -11.25
C ASP A 92 9.55 -1.88 -10.47
N LEU A 93 9.71 -3.20 -10.42
CA LEU A 93 10.77 -3.89 -9.71
C LEU A 93 11.72 -4.54 -10.73
N TYR A 94 13.01 -4.39 -10.52
CA TYR A 94 14.03 -4.95 -11.40
C TYR A 94 15.12 -5.61 -10.56
N LEU A 95 15.43 -6.87 -10.87
CA LEU A 95 16.62 -7.55 -10.35
C LEU A 95 17.68 -7.56 -11.44
N SER A 96 18.87 -7.12 -11.12
CA SER A 96 20.01 -7.10 -12.05
C SER A 96 21.26 -7.70 -11.43
N GLU A 97 22.15 -8.16 -12.29
CA GLU A 97 23.45 -8.72 -11.96
C GLU A 97 24.47 -8.22 -12.97
N GLY A 98 25.57 -7.66 -12.49
CA GLY A 98 26.63 -7.16 -13.35
C GLY A 98 26.15 -6.12 -14.39
N GLY A 99 25.15 -5.31 -14.07
CA GLY A 99 24.57 -4.30 -14.96
C GLY A 99 23.56 -4.83 -15.97
N LYS A 100 23.19 -6.12 -15.91
CA LYS A 100 22.19 -6.73 -16.79
C LYS A 100 20.93 -7.07 -16.00
N VAL A 101 19.75 -6.65 -16.50
CA VAL A 101 18.47 -7.00 -15.91
C VAL A 101 18.19 -8.49 -16.13
N LEU A 102 18.00 -9.22 -15.03
CA LEU A 102 17.66 -10.66 -15.04
C LEU A 102 16.16 -10.87 -14.98
N GLN A 103 15.47 -10.07 -14.18
CA GLN A 103 14.04 -10.18 -13.94
C GLN A 103 13.41 -8.81 -13.72
N GLN A 104 12.18 -8.65 -14.18
CA GLN A 104 11.38 -7.45 -13.93
C GLN A 104 9.96 -7.83 -13.55
N ALA A 105 9.32 -7.03 -12.70
CA ALA A 105 7.91 -7.15 -12.38
C ALA A 105 7.29 -5.74 -12.33
N ARG A 106 6.17 -5.54 -13.04
CA ARG A 106 5.44 -4.27 -13.03
C ARG A 106 4.23 -4.37 -12.12
N ALA A 107 4.16 -3.52 -11.13
CA ALA A 107 2.98 -3.42 -10.28
C ALA A 107 1.75 -3.01 -11.12
N ARG A 108 0.62 -3.73 -10.94
CA ARG A 108 -0.67 -3.53 -11.63
C ARG A 108 -0.74 -3.98 -13.09
N GLN A 109 0.20 -4.73 -13.58
CA GLN A 109 0.01 -5.52 -14.81
C GLN A 109 -0.11 -7.00 -14.40
N SER A 110 -0.83 -7.79 -15.21
CA SER A 110 -0.87 -9.25 -15.06
C SER A 110 0.49 -9.83 -15.49
N ASP A 111 1.54 -9.46 -14.73
CA ASP A 111 2.90 -9.89 -14.98
C ASP A 111 3.12 -11.21 -14.25
N PRO A 112 3.49 -12.31 -14.95
CA PRO A 112 3.74 -13.59 -14.31
C PRO A 112 4.89 -13.58 -13.29
N ALA A 113 5.78 -12.58 -13.35
CA ALA A 113 6.85 -12.41 -12.38
C ALA A 113 6.37 -11.76 -11.06
N GLN A 114 5.18 -11.17 -11.05
CA GLN A 114 4.58 -10.61 -9.85
C GLN A 114 3.86 -11.69 -9.05
N LEU A 115 4.14 -11.75 -7.76
CA LEU A 115 3.36 -12.60 -6.86
C LEU A 115 1.94 -12.06 -6.72
N ALA A 116 0.95 -12.95 -6.88
CA ALA A 116 -0.44 -12.62 -6.64
C ALA A 116 -0.62 -12.19 -5.18
N GLY A 117 -1.01 -10.93 -4.96
CA GLY A 117 -1.15 -10.39 -3.62
C GLY A 117 -1.75 -8.98 -3.63
N ARG A 118 -2.04 -8.47 -2.43
CA ARG A 118 -2.61 -7.13 -2.22
C ARG A 118 -1.60 -6.02 -2.45
N THR A 119 -0.34 -6.31 -2.24
CA THR A 119 0.79 -5.39 -2.38
C THR A 119 1.75 -5.88 -3.44
N PRO A 120 2.42 -4.97 -4.17
CA PRO A 120 3.42 -5.37 -5.15
C PRO A 120 4.52 -6.20 -4.50
N ALA A 121 4.77 -7.39 -5.04
CA ALA A 121 5.82 -8.28 -4.60
C ALA A 121 6.41 -9.04 -5.78
N MET A 122 7.71 -9.30 -5.73
CA MET A 122 8.44 -10.06 -6.74
C MET A 122 9.26 -11.14 -6.05
N ALA A 123 9.10 -12.38 -6.49
CA ALA A 123 9.96 -13.48 -6.07
C ALA A 123 11.19 -13.54 -6.97
N PHE A 124 12.32 -13.86 -6.38
CA PHE A 124 13.57 -14.05 -7.09
C PHE A 124 14.46 -15.05 -6.38
N ASP A 125 15.31 -15.73 -7.17
CA ASP A 125 16.25 -16.71 -6.66
C ASP A 125 17.66 -16.13 -6.71
N LEU A 126 18.38 -16.25 -5.59
CA LEU A 126 19.77 -15.80 -5.47
C LEU A 126 20.74 -16.98 -5.43
N GLN A 127 21.88 -16.80 -6.08
CA GLN A 127 23.00 -17.73 -5.96
C GLN A 127 23.92 -17.34 -4.81
N PRO A 128 24.50 -18.31 -4.09
CA PRO A 128 25.39 -18.07 -2.97
C PRO A 128 26.58 -17.18 -3.33
N GLY A 129 26.83 -16.17 -2.50
CA GLY A 129 28.02 -15.31 -2.64
C GLY A 129 27.98 -14.31 -3.78
N GLN A 130 26.92 -14.30 -4.59
CA GLN A 130 26.78 -13.42 -5.73
C GLN A 130 26.08 -12.11 -5.30
N GLN A 131 26.53 -10.99 -5.85
CA GLN A 131 25.93 -9.69 -5.57
C GLN A 131 24.93 -9.33 -6.67
N TYR A 132 23.77 -8.87 -6.25
CA TYR A 132 22.68 -8.42 -7.12
C TYR A 132 22.30 -6.99 -6.78
N ASP A 133 21.76 -6.28 -7.76
CA ASP A 133 21.23 -4.94 -7.61
C ASP A 133 19.70 -5.00 -7.81
N LEU A 134 18.95 -4.72 -6.75
CA LEU A 134 17.51 -4.57 -6.81
C LEU A 134 17.20 -3.09 -7.03
N LEU A 135 16.56 -2.77 -8.16
CA LEU A 135 16.07 -1.43 -8.44
C LEU A 135 14.55 -1.40 -8.35
N VAL A 136 14.04 -0.35 -7.72
CA VAL A 136 12.60 -0.12 -7.60
C VAL A 136 12.30 1.27 -8.13
N ARG A 137 11.48 1.36 -9.17
CA ARG A 137 10.97 2.63 -9.69
C ARG A 137 9.60 2.90 -9.13
N VAL A 138 9.43 4.02 -8.48
CA VAL A 138 8.20 4.39 -7.79
C VAL A 138 7.67 5.72 -8.32
N GLN A 139 6.37 5.76 -8.63
CA GLN A 139 5.68 6.99 -8.98
C GLN A 139 4.54 7.24 -8.00
N ALA A 140 4.59 8.36 -7.29
CA ALA A 140 3.55 8.77 -6.37
C ALA A 140 3.19 10.23 -6.57
N THR A 141 1.92 10.55 -6.41
CA THR A 141 1.39 11.93 -6.51
C THR A 141 1.26 12.63 -5.16
N GLY A 142 1.65 11.96 -4.08
CA GLY A 142 1.55 12.44 -2.70
C GLY A 142 2.73 12.01 -1.82
N PRO A 143 2.71 12.37 -0.53
CA PRO A 143 3.72 11.92 0.41
C PRO A 143 3.68 10.39 0.50
N LEU A 144 4.83 9.76 0.32
CA LEU A 144 4.96 8.32 0.26
C LEU A 144 5.80 7.80 1.43
N ILE A 145 5.17 6.96 2.24
CA ILE A 145 5.85 6.08 3.19
C ILE A 145 5.86 4.70 2.57
N LEU A 146 7.04 4.18 2.23
CA LEU A 146 7.18 2.94 1.49
C LEU A 146 8.02 1.94 2.29
N PRO A 147 7.43 1.13 3.17
CA PRO A 147 8.13 -0.01 3.76
C PRO A 147 8.50 -1.01 2.65
N ILE A 148 9.76 -1.40 2.61
CA ILE A 148 10.26 -2.41 1.67
C ILE A 148 10.88 -3.52 2.51
N THR A 149 10.30 -4.71 2.42
CA THR A 149 10.82 -5.88 3.12
C THR A 149 11.31 -6.92 2.12
N VAL A 150 12.43 -7.53 2.45
CA VAL A 150 12.94 -8.72 1.73
C VAL A 150 12.84 -9.89 2.70
N SER A 151 12.09 -10.92 2.31
CA SER A 151 11.85 -12.08 3.16
C SER A 151 11.95 -13.38 2.36
N GLU A 152 12.22 -14.49 3.06
CA GLU A 152 12.12 -15.80 2.46
C GLU A 152 10.68 -16.11 2.05
N MET A 153 10.50 -16.86 0.96
CA MET A 153 9.19 -17.23 0.43
C MET A 153 8.23 -17.83 1.48
N PRO A 154 8.66 -18.77 2.37
CA PRO A 154 7.75 -19.33 3.37
C PRO A 154 7.25 -18.30 4.39
N ILE A 155 8.11 -17.36 4.78
CA ILE A 155 7.76 -16.28 5.71
C ILE A 155 6.78 -15.30 5.04
N HIS A 156 7.08 -14.90 3.79
CA HIS A 156 6.19 -14.06 3.01
C HIS A 156 4.78 -14.65 2.89
N LEU A 157 4.67 -15.94 2.54
CA LEU A 157 3.38 -16.62 2.40
C LEU A 157 2.62 -16.68 3.74
N ARG A 158 3.31 -16.95 4.85
CA ARG A 158 2.69 -16.96 6.19
C ARG A 158 2.11 -15.60 6.55
N HIS A 159 2.87 -14.51 6.33
CA HIS A 159 2.40 -13.15 6.58
C HIS A 159 1.24 -12.78 5.66
N ALA A 160 1.33 -13.10 4.36
CA ALA A 160 0.26 -12.84 3.41
C ALA A 160 -1.05 -13.54 3.77
N LEU A 161 -0.99 -14.82 4.19
CA LEU A 161 -2.15 -15.57 4.66
C LEU A 161 -2.76 -14.96 5.93
N GLY A 162 -1.93 -14.62 6.91
CA GLY A 162 -2.38 -13.96 8.15
C GLY A 162 -3.09 -12.63 7.88
N GLU A 163 -2.51 -11.81 7.01
CA GLU A 163 -3.11 -10.54 6.58
C GLU A 163 -4.45 -10.76 5.85
N GLN A 164 -4.57 -11.78 4.98
CA GLN A 164 -5.81 -12.09 4.26
C GLN A 164 -6.91 -12.58 5.21
N ILE A 165 -6.59 -13.44 6.17
CA ILE A 165 -7.54 -13.93 7.18
C ILE A 165 -8.07 -12.77 8.02
N LEU A 166 -7.18 -11.91 8.53
CA LEU A 166 -7.58 -10.75 9.32
C LEU A 166 -8.49 -9.81 8.54
N GLN A 167 -8.14 -9.51 7.29
CA GLN A 167 -8.96 -8.65 6.43
C GLN A 167 -10.30 -9.30 6.08
N GLY A 168 -10.32 -10.61 5.85
CA GLY A 168 -11.56 -11.35 5.64
C GLY A 168 -12.49 -11.27 6.85
N LEU A 169 -11.95 -11.42 8.06
CA LEU A 169 -12.72 -11.31 9.30
C LEU A 169 -13.28 -9.90 9.49
N LEU A 170 -12.44 -8.85 9.31
CA LEU A 170 -12.87 -7.46 9.46
C LEU A 170 -13.94 -7.07 8.44
N ASN A 171 -13.79 -7.47 7.17
CA ASN A 171 -14.80 -7.21 6.15
C ASN A 171 -16.08 -8.02 6.38
N GLY A 172 -15.96 -9.27 6.87
CA GLY A 172 -17.12 -10.07 7.28
C GLY A 172 -17.91 -9.42 8.42
N LEU A 173 -17.21 -8.91 9.44
CA LEU A 173 -17.83 -8.16 10.53
C LEU A 173 -18.51 -6.88 10.03
N ALA A 174 -17.85 -6.12 9.15
CA ALA A 174 -18.45 -4.92 8.55
C ALA A 174 -19.71 -5.26 7.75
N PHE A 175 -19.70 -6.36 7.00
CA PHE A 175 -20.87 -6.83 6.27
C PHE A 175 -22.03 -7.21 7.21
N CYS A 176 -21.76 -7.92 8.30
CA CYS A 176 -22.77 -8.25 9.31
C CYS A 176 -23.37 -6.99 9.95
N LEU A 177 -22.52 -6.00 10.30
CA LEU A 177 -22.98 -4.73 10.84
C LEU A 177 -23.84 -3.93 9.84
N LEU A 178 -23.44 -3.94 8.56
CA LEU A 178 -24.20 -3.32 7.49
C LEU A 178 -25.57 -3.96 7.33
N ALA A 179 -25.61 -5.28 7.23
CA ALA A 179 -26.87 -6.05 7.09
C ALA A 179 -27.78 -5.82 8.29
N TYR A 180 -27.24 -5.88 9.51
CA TYR A 180 -28.00 -5.57 10.73
C TYR A 180 -28.59 -4.16 10.69
N SER A 181 -27.78 -3.16 10.34
CA SER A 181 -28.23 -1.78 10.30
C SER A 181 -29.30 -1.53 9.25
N LEU A 182 -29.19 -2.18 8.09
CA LEU A 182 -30.20 -2.10 7.02
C LEU A 182 -31.52 -2.74 7.45
N ILE A 183 -31.48 -3.91 8.10
CA ILE A 183 -32.67 -4.59 8.63
C ILE A 183 -33.35 -3.70 9.68
N GLN A 184 -32.59 -3.13 10.61
CA GLN A 184 -33.15 -2.24 11.63
C GLN A 184 -33.74 -0.97 11.01
N TRP A 185 -33.09 -0.41 10.00
CA TRP A 185 -33.62 0.75 9.28
C TRP A 185 -34.97 0.45 8.61
N VAL A 186 -35.10 -0.69 7.97
CA VAL A 186 -36.33 -1.10 7.29
C VAL A 186 -37.45 -1.42 8.30
N THR A 187 -37.11 -2.13 9.40
CA THR A 187 -38.11 -2.58 10.40
C THR A 187 -38.56 -1.45 11.33
N GLN A 188 -37.63 -0.67 11.85
CA GLN A 188 -37.96 0.40 12.81
C GLN A 188 -38.24 1.75 12.14
N ARG A 189 -37.87 1.87 10.84
CA ARG A 189 -37.96 3.12 10.06
C ARG A 189 -37.25 4.31 10.70
N ASP A 190 -36.30 4.05 11.61
CA ASP A 190 -35.47 5.07 12.24
C ASP A 190 -34.27 5.39 11.33
N ARG A 191 -34.16 6.66 10.95
CA ARG A 191 -33.09 7.18 10.09
C ARG A 191 -31.69 7.01 10.69
N MET A 192 -31.58 6.87 12.02
CA MET A 192 -30.32 6.64 12.70
C MET A 192 -29.60 5.41 12.15
N PHE A 193 -30.32 4.31 11.96
CA PHE A 193 -29.73 3.08 11.43
C PHE A 193 -29.31 3.21 9.94
N GLY A 194 -30.05 4.01 9.16
CA GLY A 194 -29.65 4.33 7.78
C GLY A 194 -28.36 5.14 7.71
N PHE A 195 -28.20 6.13 8.60
CA PHE A 195 -26.96 6.91 8.69
C PHE A 195 -25.78 6.08 9.17
N TYR A 196 -26.00 5.18 10.14
CA TYR A 196 -24.97 4.23 10.58
C TYR A 196 -24.59 3.24 9.48
N ALA A 197 -25.56 2.73 8.72
CA ALA A 197 -25.29 1.88 7.55
C ALA A 197 -24.40 2.59 6.53
N LEU A 198 -24.59 3.89 6.30
CA LEU A 198 -23.76 4.70 5.41
C LEU A 198 -22.33 4.84 5.92
N VAL A 199 -22.15 5.01 7.25
CA VAL A 199 -20.81 5.01 7.88
C VAL A 199 -20.11 3.69 7.67
N VAL A 200 -20.79 2.58 7.95
CA VAL A 200 -20.19 1.24 7.80
C VAL A 200 -19.84 0.94 6.35
N LEU A 201 -20.74 1.26 5.42
CA LEU A 201 -20.52 1.04 3.99
C LEU A 201 -19.32 1.86 3.48
N GLY A 202 -19.26 3.14 3.82
CA GLY A 202 -18.15 4.01 3.45
C GLY A 202 -16.83 3.56 4.06
N SER A 203 -16.82 3.22 5.35
CA SER A 203 -15.60 2.73 6.04
C SER A 203 -15.13 1.39 5.47
N ALA A 204 -16.03 0.46 5.18
CA ALA A 204 -15.70 -0.80 4.54
C ALA A 204 -15.16 -0.60 3.12
N GLY A 205 -15.80 0.25 2.32
CA GLY A 205 -15.34 0.59 0.97
C GLY A 205 -13.94 1.22 0.96
N PHE A 206 -13.69 2.15 1.89
CA PHE A 206 -12.37 2.74 2.09
C PHE A 206 -11.33 1.68 2.48
N SER A 207 -11.68 0.79 3.42
CA SER A 207 -10.82 -0.31 3.85
C SER A 207 -10.47 -1.25 2.69
N LEU A 208 -11.46 -1.64 1.87
CA LEU A 208 -11.25 -2.50 0.69
C LEU A 208 -10.25 -1.88 -0.29
N GLN A 209 -10.32 -0.57 -0.53
CA GLN A 209 -9.37 0.13 -1.39
C GLN A 209 -8.00 0.27 -0.72
N PHE A 210 -7.96 0.72 0.52
CA PHE A 210 -6.72 1.00 1.25
C PHE A 210 -5.86 -0.25 1.42
N PHE A 211 -6.48 -1.38 1.74
CA PHE A 211 -5.79 -2.66 1.89
C PHE A 211 -5.60 -3.44 0.58
N GLY A 212 -6.02 -2.88 -0.56
CA GLY A 212 -5.79 -3.47 -1.88
C GLY A 212 -6.70 -4.66 -2.23
N ILE A 213 -7.72 -4.96 -1.42
CA ILE A 213 -8.69 -6.04 -1.68
C ILE A 213 -9.59 -5.67 -2.87
N GLY A 214 -10.03 -4.41 -2.94
CA GLY A 214 -10.83 -3.90 -4.05
C GLY A 214 -10.13 -4.09 -5.40
N PRO A 215 -8.92 -3.54 -5.58
CA PRO A 215 -8.13 -3.73 -6.80
C PRO A 215 -7.81 -5.19 -7.12
N GLN A 216 -7.66 -6.05 -6.12
CA GLN A 216 -7.33 -7.46 -6.32
C GLN A 216 -8.52 -8.29 -6.79
N TYR A 217 -9.72 -8.07 -6.24
CA TYR A 217 -10.86 -8.98 -6.44
C TYR A 217 -12.11 -8.33 -7.02
N LEU A 218 -12.40 -7.05 -6.70
CA LEU A 218 -13.67 -6.41 -7.06
C LEU A 218 -13.59 -5.62 -8.37
N TRP A 219 -12.48 -4.92 -8.61
CA TRP A 219 -12.26 -4.14 -9.85
C TRP A 219 -10.83 -4.30 -10.39
N PRO A 220 -10.40 -5.53 -10.68
CA PRO A 220 -9.06 -5.76 -11.22
C PRO A 220 -8.87 -4.97 -12.52
N ASN A 221 -7.70 -4.35 -12.66
CA ASN A 221 -7.31 -3.59 -13.84
C ASN A 221 -8.23 -2.39 -14.21
N ASN A 222 -8.95 -1.81 -13.24
CA ASN A 222 -9.74 -0.62 -13.46
C ASN A 222 -9.10 0.62 -12.83
N PRO A 223 -8.31 1.42 -13.60
CA PRO A 223 -7.58 2.58 -13.09
C PRO A 223 -8.49 3.67 -12.53
N TRP A 224 -9.71 3.80 -13.08
CA TRP A 224 -10.68 4.78 -12.62
C TRP A 224 -11.16 4.45 -11.18
N MET A 225 -11.55 3.20 -10.95
CA MET A 225 -11.95 2.73 -9.62
C MET A 225 -10.79 2.83 -8.63
N ASP A 226 -9.57 2.51 -9.06
CA ASP A 226 -8.38 2.62 -8.23
C ASP A 226 -8.13 4.05 -7.74
N LEU A 227 -8.41 5.04 -8.57
CA LEU A 227 -8.20 6.45 -8.22
C LEU A 227 -9.34 7.02 -7.37
N HIS A 228 -10.59 6.63 -7.66
CA HIS A 228 -11.77 7.34 -7.12
C HIS A 228 -12.46 6.58 -5.98
N SER A 229 -12.35 5.24 -5.89
CA SER A 229 -13.11 4.46 -4.90
C SER A 229 -12.73 4.80 -3.45
N GLY A 230 -11.45 5.00 -3.15
CA GLY A 230 -11.00 5.37 -1.80
C GLY A 230 -11.53 6.73 -1.35
N PRO A 231 -11.26 7.82 -2.08
CA PRO A 231 -11.83 9.13 -1.76
C PRO A 231 -13.34 9.13 -1.67
N ALA A 232 -14.06 8.51 -2.62
CA ALA A 232 -15.52 8.45 -2.62
C ALA A 232 -16.07 7.70 -1.38
N ALA A 233 -15.48 6.56 -1.05
CA ALA A 233 -15.85 5.79 0.15
C ALA A 233 -15.55 6.56 1.45
N GLY A 234 -14.42 7.27 1.51
CA GLY A 234 -14.08 8.15 2.63
C GLY A 234 -15.07 9.31 2.81
N LEU A 235 -15.43 9.98 1.71
CA LEU A 235 -16.45 11.04 1.75
C LEU A 235 -17.82 10.50 2.15
N MET A 236 -18.20 9.30 1.70
CA MET A 236 -19.43 8.62 2.11
C MET A 236 -19.42 8.31 3.61
N ALA A 237 -18.32 7.81 4.18
CA ALA A 237 -18.18 7.55 5.59
C ALA A 237 -18.29 8.86 6.42
N LEU A 238 -17.65 9.95 5.98
CA LEU A 238 -17.73 11.26 6.60
C LEU A 238 -19.16 11.83 6.56
N THR A 239 -19.81 11.75 5.41
CA THR A 239 -21.21 12.17 5.25
C THR A 239 -22.11 11.42 6.21
N GLY A 240 -22.00 10.09 6.25
CA GLY A 240 -22.73 9.24 7.20
C GLY A 240 -22.46 9.62 8.65
N SER A 241 -21.20 9.89 9.01
CA SER A 241 -20.80 10.28 10.35
C SER A 241 -21.42 11.62 10.77
N PHE A 242 -21.39 12.64 9.89
CA PHE A 242 -22.04 13.92 10.16
C PHE A 242 -23.56 13.78 10.34
N LEU A 243 -24.22 12.97 9.51
CA LEU A 243 -25.66 12.73 9.63
C LEU A 243 -25.99 11.96 10.91
N PHE A 244 -25.21 10.92 11.22
CA PHE A 244 -25.39 10.09 12.43
C PHE A 244 -25.20 10.91 13.69
N LEU A 245 -24.07 11.64 13.82
CA LEU A 245 -23.80 12.50 14.97
C LEU A 245 -24.81 13.65 15.10
N GLY A 246 -25.17 14.25 13.95
CA GLY A 246 -26.17 15.30 13.92
C GLY A 246 -27.56 14.83 14.39
N HIS A 247 -27.90 13.57 14.12
CA HIS A 247 -29.17 12.98 14.57
C HIS A 247 -29.14 12.55 16.04
N THR A 248 -28.05 11.84 16.44
CA THR A 248 -27.95 11.26 17.80
C THR A 248 -27.66 12.30 18.88
N LEU A 249 -26.82 13.30 18.62
CA LEU A 249 -26.40 14.29 19.61
C LEU A 249 -27.20 15.60 19.57
N ALA A 250 -28.12 15.78 18.60
CA ALA A 250 -28.99 16.95 18.58
C ALA A 250 -30.03 16.95 19.71
N GLY A 251 -30.33 15.78 20.28
CA GLY A 251 -31.31 15.62 21.34
C GLY A 251 -32.66 16.23 21.00
N ASP A 252 -33.29 16.94 21.93
CA ASP A 252 -34.60 17.56 21.73
C ASP A 252 -34.56 18.82 20.85
N ASN A 253 -33.38 19.28 20.39
CA ASN A 253 -33.25 20.48 19.57
C ASN A 253 -32.66 20.19 18.16
N PRO A 254 -33.45 19.61 17.26
CA PRO A 254 -32.99 19.25 15.90
C PRO A 254 -32.61 20.45 15.00
N ASN A 255 -33.01 21.67 15.41
CA ASN A 255 -32.67 22.91 14.71
C ASN A 255 -31.56 23.71 15.40
N GLY A 256 -30.97 23.16 16.45
CA GLY A 256 -29.86 23.78 17.17
C GLY A 256 -28.64 24.03 16.29
N ARG A 257 -27.72 24.91 16.78
CA ARG A 257 -26.48 25.26 16.04
C ARG A 257 -25.68 24.03 15.70
N TYR A 258 -25.58 23.07 16.63
CA TYR A 258 -24.86 21.81 16.41
C TYR A 258 -25.43 20.96 15.24
N ALA A 259 -26.76 20.71 15.27
CA ALA A 259 -27.41 19.94 14.21
C ALA A 259 -27.30 20.63 12.84
N ARG A 260 -27.31 21.96 12.80
CA ARG A 260 -27.10 22.75 11.59
C ARG A 260 -25.67 22.58 11.09
N THR A 261 -24.66 22.67 11.93
CA THR A 261 -23.25 22.48 11.57
C THR A 261 -23.02 21.08 10.98
N MET A 262 -23.57 20.03 11.62
CA MET A 262 -23.45 18.65 11.15
C MET A 262 -24.12 18.46 9.78
N ARG A 263 -25.30 19.04 9.55
CA ARG A 263 -25.99 19.00 8.24
C ARG A 263 -25.23 19.74 7.13
N VAL A 264 -24.62 20.87 7.48
CA VAL A 264 -23.76 21.61 6.52
C VAL A 264 -22.52 20.77 6.19
N GLY A 265 -21.85 20.16 7.19
CA GLY A 265 -20.73 19.23 6.99
C GLY A 265 -21.11 18.06 6.08
N ALA A 266 -22.25 17.42 6.33
CA ALA A 266 -22.77 16.34 5.49
C ALA A 266 -23.05 16.82 4.05
N GLY A 267 -23.62 18.02 3.88
CA GLY A 267 -23.87 18.60 2.55
C GLY A 267 -22.58 18.87 1.78
N ILE A 268 -21.55 19.39 2.43
CA ILE A 268 -20.24 19.65 1.81
C ILE A 268 -19.60 18.32 1.39
N THR A 269 -19.55 17.32 2.27
CA THR A 269 -18.91 16.03 1.95
C THR A 269 -19.67 15.19 0.93
N ALA A 270 -20.98 15.41 0.78
CA ALA A 270 -21.79 14.75 -0.27
C ALA A 270 -21.70 15.44 -1.63
N ALA A 271 -21.27 16.70 -1.68
CA ALA A 271 -21.20 17.51 -2.92
C ALA A 271 -19.83 17.42 -3.61
N VAL A 272 -18.81 16.91 -2.92
CA VAL A 272 -17.45 16.70 -3.42
C VAL A 272 -17.33 15.31 -4.06
#